data_65263622f1966d2f2ab9d7d695c66baa
#
_entry.id   65263622f1966d2f2ab9d7d695c66baa
#
_cell.length_a   1.000
_cell.length_b   1.000
_cell.length_c   1.000
_cell.angle_alpha   90.00
_cell.angle_beta   90.00
_cell.angle_gamma   90.00
#
_symmetry.space_group_name_H-M   'P 1'
#
loop_
_entity.id
_entity.type
_entity.pdbx_description
1 polymer ?
#
loop_
_entity_poly.entity_id
_entity_poly.type
_entity_poly.pdbx_seq_one_letter_code
_entity_poly.pdbx_strand_id
1 'polypeptide(L)'
;MEFKLWEPKTQPDILGKEGSFGNIEWDYPTFIENIYEPLRKKYPDYITRRSIGRDTSGEYEMWAYEFTPEKYVKTVYMQSGVHVIETDAYFGLARLLTMIADREDERLNFIRDNVRLLIVPVVSIWGISKRGSYEEIMDDDRWRFPHNAARVNANRDFNDRKAQETVNVINFIKEYADDICFAFDCHSTTDVVLGAYLLPMSNGIPDEIGNKHKAINTALYEKHPTDVYKAFMGEEKDYPVPNLTNTFKGGITDMFGIYGITPEHNDYIYDKKLGTSLTMTLSVELLGNHLLQVAECDLYNSKLRRQ
;
A
#
# COMPACT_ATOMS: atom_id res chain seq x y z
N MET A 1 0.70 -22.10 14.27
CA MET A 1 0.60 -21.04 15.30
C MET A 1 -0.64 -20.24 14.96
N GLU A 2 -1.52 -19.99 15.93
CA GLU A 2 -2.71 -19.15 15.71
C GLU A 2 -2.27 -17.71 15.51
N PHE A 3 -2.73 -17.06 14.43
CA PHE A 3 -2.38 -15.68 14.14
C PHE A 3 -3.05 -14.78 15.18
N LYS A 4 -2.24 -13.97 15.87
CA LYS A 4 -2.73 -12.96 16.80
C LYS A 4 -2.66 -11.60 16.12
N LEU A 5 -3.78 -10.88 16.06
CA LEU A 5 -3.79 -9.51 15.56
C LEU A 5 -2.79 -8.65 16.33
N TRP A 6 -2.06 -7.87 15.57
CA TRP A 6 -1.22 -6.80 16.09
C TRP A 6 -2.03 -5.51 16.19
N GLU A 7 -1.80 -4.77 17.27
CA GLU A 7 -2.41 -3.48 17.51
C GLU A 7 -1.32 -2.48 17.80
N PRO A 8 -1.27 -1.31 17.12
CA PRO A 8 -0.30 -0.29 17.46
C PRO A 8 -0.55 0.21 18.89
N LYS A 9 0.50 0.25 19.69
CA LYS A 9 0.44 0.70 21.10
C LYS A 9 0.17 2.20 21.21
N THR A 10 0.54 2.97 20.19
CA THR A 10 0.32 4.41 20.09
C THR A 10 -0.56 4.68 18.89
N GLN A 11 -1.46 5.67 19.03
CA GLN A 11 -2.23 6.12 17.86
C GLN A 11 -1.25 6.60 16.78
N PRO A 12 -1.41 6.14 15.55
CA PRO A 12 -0.54 6.55 14.47
C PRO A 12 -0.74 8.04 14.18
N ASP A 13 0.18 8.85 14.65
CA ASP A 13 0.25 10.27 14.33
C ASP A 13 1.55 10.53 13.58
N ILE A 14 1.46 10.75 12.29
CA ILE A 14 2.63 11.03 11.46
C ILE A 14 2.95 12.53 11.39
N LEU A 15 2.01 13.39 11.81
CA LEU A 15 2.11 14.83 11.61
C LEU A 15 1.87 15.65 12.88
N GLY A 16 1.62 15.01 14.04
CA GLY A 16 1.27 15.69 15.28
C GLY A 16 -0.03 16.50 15.19
N LYS A 17 -0.95 16.13 14.29
CA LYS A 17 -2.20 16.81 14.04
C LYS A 17 -3.38 15.87 14.16
N GLU A 18 -4.36 16.25 14.94
CA GLU A 18 -5.70 15.67 14.91
C GLU A 18 -6.36 16.02 13.56
N GLY A 19 -6.85 15.03 12.83
CA GLY A 19 -7.64 15.27 11.63
C GLY A 19 -7.45 14.22 10.54
N SER A 20 -8.35 14.27 9.59
CA SER A 20 -8.29 13.47 8.37
C SER A 20 -7.13 13.94 7.48
N PHE A 21 -6.35 13.00 6.95
CA PHE A 21 -5.30 13.29 5.97
C PHE A 21 -5.84 13.80 4.64
N GLY A 22 -7.13 13.64 4.36
CA GLY A 22 -7.80 14.18 3.18
C GLY A 22 -7.64 15.69 2.98
N ASN A 23 -7.22 16.42 4.02
CA ASN A 23 -6.96 17.86 3.97
C ASN A 23 -5.48 18.22 3.81
N ILE A 24 -4.56 17.25 3.67
CA ILE A 24 -3.15 17.53 3.46
C ILE A 24 -2.90 17.58 1.96
N GLU A 25 -2.83 18.79 1.45
CA GLU A 25 -2.51 19.08 0.05
C GLU A 25 -1.00 19.16 -0.15
N TRP A 26 -0.28 18.08 0.15
CA TRP A 26 1.13 18.01 -0.18
C TRP A 26 1.31 17.48 -1.59
N ASP A 27 2.12 18.18 -2.35
CA ASP A 27 2.67 17.63 -3.58
C ASP A 27 3.67 16.50 -3.27
N TYR A 28 4.01 15.73 -4.30
CA TYR A 28 4.93 14.60 -4.12
C TYR A 28 6.30 15.00 -3.57
N PRO A 29 6.99 16.06 -4.05
CA PRO A 29 8.24 16.52 -3.46
C PRO A 29 8.12 16.82 -1.98
N THR A 30 7.09 17.57 -1.57
CA THR A 30 6.84 17.92 -0.17
C THR A 30 6.62 16.69 0.70
N PHE A 31 5.86 15.70 0.21
CA PHE A 31 5.64 14.43 0.89
C PHE A 31 6.97 13.68 1.11
N ILE A 32 7.80 13.59 0.10
CA ILE A 32 9.10 12.92 0.18
C ILE A 32 10.04 13.65 1.15
N GLU A 33 10.13 14.98 1.06
CA GLU A 33 11.03 15.80 1.88
C GLU A 33 10.65 15.82 3.36
N ASN A 34 9.36 15.75 3.67
CA ASN A 34 8.91 15.82 5.06
C ASN A 34 8.80 14.47 5.75
N ILE A 35 8.71 13.37 5.00
CA ILE A 35 8.51 12.04 5.59
C ILE A 35 9.69 11.10 5.32
N TYR A 36 9.97 10.79 4.06
CA TYR A 36 10.95 9.76 3.72
C TYR A 36 12.40 10.22 3.88
N GLU A 37 12.70 11.46 3.54
CA GLU A 37 14.05 11.99 3.66
C GLU A 37 14.54 12.17 5.10
N PRO A 38 13.73 12.67 6.05
CA PRO A 38 14.11 12.67 7.47
C PRO A 38 14.37 11.26 8.00
N LEU A 39 13.50 10.30 7.63
CA LEU A 39 13.65 8.91 8.06
C LEU A 39 14.93 8.28 7.50
N ARG A 40 15.22 8.48 6.22
CA ARG A 40 16.46 8.02 5.57
C ARG A 40 17.70 8.64 6.21
N LYS A 41 17.66 9.94 6.52
CA LYS A 41 18.78 10.62 7.18
C LYS A 41 19.01 10.12 8.61
N LYS A 42 17.95 9.73 9.31
CA LYS A 42 18.01 9.17 10.66
C LYS A 42 18.60 7.75 10.68
N TYR A 43 18.38 6.97 9.62
CA TYR A 43 18.80 5.57 9.50
C TYR A 43 19.55 5.29 8.19
N PRO A 44 20.71 5.94 7.95
CA PRO A 44 21.41 5.89 6.65
C PRO A 44 21.95 4.49 6.30
N ASP A 45 22.26 3.67 7.31
CA ASP A 45 22.75 2.30 7.10
C ASP A 45 21.62 1.28 6.86
N TYR A 46 20.36 1.68 7.05
CA TYR A 46 19.18 0.85 6.87
C TYR A 46 18.30 1.29 5.71
N ILE A 47 18.23 2.60 5.45
CA ILE A 47 17.34 3.15 4.44
C ILE A 47 18.17 3.82 3.35
N THR A 48 18.11 3.27 2.15
CA THR A 48 18.69 3.88 0.96
C THR A 48 17.59 4.37 0.01
N ARG A 49 17.94 5.28 -0.88
CA ARG A 49 17.06 5.82 -1.91
C ARG A 49 17.72 5.74 -3.27
N ARG A 50 16.96 5.42 -4.28
CA ARG A 50 17.38 5.55 -5.67
C ARG A 50 16.26 6.07 -6.56
N SER A 51 16.62 6.73 -7.66
CA SER A 51 15.70 7.01 -8.74
C SER A 51 15.36 5.73 -9.49
N ILE A 52 14.08 5.58 -9.84
CA ILE A 52 13.58 4.54 -10.74
C ILE A 52 13.11 5.11 -12.08
N GLY A 53 13.35 6.39 -12.33
CA GLY A 53 13.05 7.12 -13.55
C GLY A 53 12.17 8.33 -13.31
N ARG A 54 11.77 8.98 -14.38
CA ARG A 54 10.85 10.11 -14.34
C ARG A 54 9.43 9.67 -14.63
N ASP A 55 8.46 10.46 -14.18
CA ASP A 55 7.05 10.31 -14.51
C ASP A 55 6.78 10.56 -16.00
N THR A 56 5.57 10.29 -16.45
CA THR A 56 5.16 10.48 -17.85
C THR A 56 5.29 11.93 -18.34
N SER A 57 5.16 12.92 -17.44
CA SER A 57 5.36 14.34 -17.80
C SER A 57 6.84 14.72 -17.95
N GLY A 58 7.73 13.96 -17.33
CA GLY A 58 9.13 14.29 -17.18
C GLY A 58 9.42 15.37 -16.14
N GLU A 59 8.41 15.84 -15.40
CA GLU A 59 8.57 16.89 -14.38
C GLU A 59 9.12 16.33 -13.05
N TYR A 60 8.71 15.13 -12.68
CA TYR A 60 9.01 14.57 -11.37
C TYR A 60 9.87 13.31 -11.45
N GLU A 61 10.81 13.20 -10.54
CA GLU A 61 11.63 12.01 -10.35
C GLU A 61 10.92 11.03 -9.44
N MET A 62 10.77 9.77 -9.86
CA MET A 62 10.21 8.70 -9.05
C MET A 62 11.29 8.08 -8.16
N TRP A 63 11.03 8.08 -6.86
CA TRP A 63 11.94 7.51 -5.88
C TRP A 63 11.46 6.15 -5.39
N ALA A 64 12.37 5.20 -5.33
CA ALA A 64 12.22 3.99 -4.55
C ALA A 64 13.12 4.04 -3.31
N TYR A 65 12.63 3.46 -2.22
CA TYR A 65 13.36 3.32 -0.96
C TYR A 65 13.55 1.85 -0.65
N GLU A 66 14.74 1.49 -0.18
CA GLU A 66 15.05 0.16 0.28
C GLU A 66 15.35 0.21 1.79
N PHE A 67 14.55 -0.51 2.57
CA PHE A 67 14.74 -0.72 4.00
C PHE A 67 15.42 -2.08 4.15
N THR A 68 16.73 -2.08 4.32
CA THR A 68 17.55 -3.29 4.22
C THR A 68 18.28 -3.56 5.53
N PRO A 69 17.88 -4.60 6.29
CA PRO A 69 18.66 -5.05 7.46
C PRO A 69 20.03 -5.59 7.04
N GLU A 70 20.96 -5.63 7.98
CA GLU A 70 22.27 -6.28 7.75
C GLU A 70 22.14 -7.72 7.24
N LYS A 71 21.13 -8.43 7.78
CA LYS A 71 20.77 -9.78 7.34
C LYS A 71 19.25 -9.85 7.19
N TYR A 72 18.78 -10.44 6.11
CA TYR A 72 17.35 -10.65 5.89
C TYR A 72 17.09 -12.01 5.26
N VAL A 73 15.90 -12.51 5.49
CA VAL A 73 15.45 -13.82 4.98
C VAL A 73 14.33 -13.70 3.96
N LYS A 74 13.72 -12.52 3.88
CA LYS A 74 12.62 -12.23 2.95
C LYS A 74 12.77 -10.85 2.35
N THR A 75 12.29 -10.70 1.13
CA THR A 75 12.13 -9.40 0.46
C THR A 75 10.67 -9.21 0.12
N VAL A 76 10.10 -8.10 0.54
CA VAL A 76 8.71 -7.72 0.29
C VAL A 76 8.71 -6.42 -0.51
N TYR A 77 7.90 -6.38 -1.56
CA TYR A 77 7.64 -5.15 -2.31
C TYR A 77 6.35 -4.50 -1.82
N MET A 78 6.36 -3.17 -1.66
CA MET A 78 5.17 -2.40 -1.32
C MET A 78 5.12 -1.11 -2.12
N GLN A 79 3.94 -0.79 -2.63
CA GLN A 79 3.67 0.51 -3.26
C GLN A 79 2.38 1.09 -2.76
N SER A 80 2.19 2.40 -2.97
CA SER A 80 0.93 3.09 -2.72
C SER A 80 0.71 4.26 -3.67
N GLY A 81 -0.39 4.99 -3.51
CA GLY A 81 -0.68 6.17 -4.31
C GLY A 81 -0.80 5.91 -5.82
N VAL A 82 -1.30 4.73 -6.19
CA VAL A 82 -1.69 4.42 -7.57
C VAL A 82 -2.86 5.30 -7.99
N HIS A 83 -3.81 5.50 -7.06
CA HIS A 83 -4.88 6.47 -7.21
C HIS A 83 -4.61 7.72 -6.37
N VAL A 84 -4.80 8.88 -6.97
CA VAL A 84 -4.42 10.20 -6.42
C VAL A 84 -5.19 10.56 -5.15
N ILE A 85 -6.46 10.14 -5.08
CA ILE A 85 -7.38 10.49 -3.99
C ILE A 85 -7.20 9.63 -2.73
N GLU A 86 -6.49 8.51 -2.84
CA GLU A 86 -6.32 7.53 -1.78
C GLU A 86 -5.18 7.92 -0.82
N THR A 87 -5.35 9.08 -0.20
CA THR A 87 -4.33 9.74 0.62
C THR A 87 -3.92 8.89 1.84
N ASP A 88 -4.90 8.26 2.48
CA ASP A 88 -4.65 7.50 3.71
C ASP A 88 -3.82 6.23 3.46
N ALA A 89 -3.82 5.69 2.24
CA ALA A 89 -2.99 4.55 1.86
C ALA A 89 -1.49 4.89 1.91
N TYR A 90 -1.06 6.00 1.29
CA TYR A 90 0.36 6.34 1.26
C TYR A 90 0.86 6.97 2.55
N PHE A 91 0.01 7.70 3.30
CA PHE A 91 0.37 8.15 4.64
C PHE A 91 0.40 6.99 5.64
N GLY A 92 -0.55 6.04 5.56
CA GLY A 92 -0.56 4.84 6.39
C GLY A 92 0.66 3.96 6.17
N LEU A 93 1.05 3.74 4.91
CA LEU A 93 2.29 3.05 4.59
C LEU A 93 3.50 3.77 5.17
N ALA A 94 3.60 5.08 4.98
CA ALA A 94 4.70 5.88 5.50
C ALA A 94 4.78 5.82 7.04
N ARG A 95 3.63 5.85 7.74
CA ARG A 95 3.60 5.72 9.19
C ARG A 95 4.04 4.34 9.65
N LEU A 96 3.55 3.27 9.03
CA LEU A 96 4.00 1.91 9.33
C LEU A 96 5.52 1.76 9.18
N LEU A 97 6.08 2.28 8.08
CA LEU A 97 7.52 2.26 7.83
C LEU A 97 8.32 3.04 8.87
N THR A 98 7.77 4.18 9.33
CA THR A 98 8.37 4.96 10.43
C THR A 98 8.39 4.14 11.73
N MET A 99 7.27 3.48 12.09
CA MET A 99 7.19 2.63 13.28
C MET A 99 8.18 1.46 13.23
N ILE A 100 8.34 0.85 12.06
CA ILE A 100 9.32 -0.22 11.84
C ILE A 100 10.75 0.34 12.01
N ALA A 101 11.08 1.45 11.39
CA ALA A 101 12.41 2.04 11.45
C ALA A 101 12.76 2.53 12.88
N ASP A 102 11.80 3.12 13.58
CA ASP A 102 11.95 3.65 14.95
C ASP A 102 11.85 2.57 16.03
N ARG A 103 11.56 1.30 15.64
CA ARG A 103 11.43 0.17 16.57
C ARG A 103 10.36 0.40 17.64
N GLU A 104 9.23 0.96 17.28
CA GLU A 104 8.17 1.33 18.22
C GLU A 104 7.44 0.11 18.83
N ASP A 105 7.56 -1.07 18.22
CA ASP A 105 6.90 -2.28 18.68
C ASP A 105 7.76 -3.53 18.46
N GLU A 106 7.70 -4.50 19.39
CA GLU A 106 8.50 -5.73 19.34
C GLU A 106 8.22 -6.58 18.10
N ARG A 107 6.95 -6.69 17.65
CA ARG A 107 6.63 -7.45 16.44
C ARG A 107 7.13 -6.73 15.19
N LEU A 108 7.07 -5.40 15.16
CA LEU A 108 7.65 -4.61 14.07
C LEU A 108 9.19 -4.71 14.05
N ASN A 109 9.83 -4.91 15.21
CA ASN A 109 11.28 -5.18 15.28
C ASN A 109 11.66 -6.45 14.53
N PHE A 110 10.80 -7.47 14.54
CA PHE A 110 11.04 -8.67 13.73
C PHE A 110 11.12 -8.34 12.23
N ILE A 111 10.22 -7.50 11.73
CA ILE A 111 10.29 -7.03 10.33
C ILE A 111 11.58 -6.24 10.12
N ARG A 112 11.89 -5.29 11.03
CA ARG A 112 13.07 -4.42 10.97
C ARG A 112 14.38 -5.20 10.86
N ASP A 113 14.45 -6.38 11.47
CA ASP A 113 15.67 -7.19 11.58
C ASP A 113 15.75 -8.32 10.54
N ASN A 114 14.63 -8.73 9.92
CA ASN A 114 14.59 -9.94 9.10
C ASN A 114 14.03 -9.76 7.70
N VAL A 115 13.44 -8.59 7.39
CA VAL A 115 12.75 -8.38 6.11
C VAL A 115 13.32 -7.17 5.39
N ARG A 116 13.78 -7.36 4.16
CA ARG A 116 14.06 -6.25 3.25
C ARG A 116 12.74 -5.75 2.66
N LEU A 117 12.48 -4.45 2.77
CA LEU A 117 11.32 -3.81 2.16
C LEU A 117 11.76 -2.97 0.98
N LEU A 118 11.15 -3.20 -0.18
CA LEU A 118 11.33 -2.41 -1.40
C LEU A 118 10.08 -1.55 -1.56
N ILE A 119 10.23 -0.24 -1.48
CA ILE A 119 9.12 0.68 -1.34
C ILE A 119 9.07 1.66 -2.51
N VAL A 120 7.94 1.74 -3.18
CA VAL A 120 7.58 2.88 -4.04
C VAL A 120 6.51 3.70 -3.31
N PRO A 121 6.87 4.84 -2.69
CA PRO A 121 5.97 5.60 -1.82
C PRO A 121 4.67 6.02 -2.49
N VAL A 122 4.77 6.45 -3.74
CA VAL A 122 3.67 6.94 -4.57
C VAL A 122 3.95 6.59 -6.03
N VAL A 123 2.97 6.00 -6.70
CA VAL A 123 3.06 5.70 -8.14
C VAL A 123 2.59 6.88 -8.98
N SER A 124 1.41 7.44 -8.72
CA SER A 124 0.82 8.54 -9.50
C SER A 124 1.34 9.92 -9.05
N ILE A 125 2.66 10.12 -9.14
CA ILE A 125 3.35 11.29 -8.57
C ILE A 125 2.93 12.62 -9.21
N TRP A 126 2.69 12.65 -10.55
CA TRP A 126 2.19 13.83 -11.24
C TRP A 126 0.78 14.19 -10.75
N GLY A 127 -0.10 13.20 -10.67
CA GLY A 127 -1.47 13.39 -10.23
C GLY A 127 -1.55 13.98 -8.82
N ILE A 128 -0.77 13.46 -7.88
CA ILE A 128 -0.70 13.98 -6.51
C ILE A 128 -0.14 15.41 -6.50
N SER A 129 0.91 15.69 -7.29
CA SER A 129 1.53 17.01 -7.35
C SER A 129 0.66 18.09 -8.00
N LYS A 130 -0.29 17.69 -8.85
CA LYS A 130 -1.22 18.62 -9.51
C LYS A 130 -2.60 18.69 -8.82
N ARG A 131 -2.81 17.97 -7.73
CA ARG A 131 -4.11 17.83 -7.05
C ARG A 131 -4.77 19.17 -6.69
N GLY A 132 -4.00 20.15 -6.23
CA GLY A 132 -4.52 21.48 -5.89
C GLY A 132 -5.02 22.31 -7.09
N SER A 133 -4.73 21.89 -8.33
CA SER A 133 -5.19 22.56 -9.56
C SER A 133 -6.42 21.89 -10.20
N TYR A 134 -7.01 20.90 -9.54
CA TYR A 134 -8.13 20.11 -10.10
C TYR A 134 -9.49 20.76 -10.04
N GLU A 135 -9.69 21.90 -9.37
CA GLU A 135 -10.97 22.61 -9.37
C GLU A 135 -11.49 22.93 -10.80
N GLU A 136 -10.58 23.02 -11.78
CA GLU A 136 -10.93 23.25 -13.19
C GLU A 136 -11.15 21.97 -14.01
N ILE A 137 -10.87 20.76 -13.45
CA ILE A 137 -10.84 19.48 -14.19
C ILE A 137 -11.95 18.52 -13.70
N MET A 138 -12.70 18.90 -12.70
CA MET A 138 -13.81 18.11 -12.14
C MET A 138 -15.00 18.10 -13.09
N ASP A 139 -14.89 17.35 -14.17
CA ASP A 139 -16.06 16.81 -14.85
C ASP A 139 -16.60 15.65 -14.01
N ASP A 140 -17.90 15.57 -13.81
CA ASP A 140 -18.72 14.87 -12.81
C ASP A 140 -18.44 13.38 -12.57
N ASP A 141 -17.32 12.86 -13.05
CA ASP A 141 -16.95 11.44 -13.03
C ASP A 141 -15.74 11.22 -12.11
N ARG A 142 -15.99 10.95 -10.82
CA ARG A 142 -14.99 10.77 -9.74
C ARG A 142 -13.89 9.76 -10.05
N TRP A 143 -14.07 8.90 -11.04
CA TRP A 143 -13.13 7.89 -11.51
C TRP A 143 -12.17 8.39 -12.59
N ARG A 144 -12.34 9.63 -13.07
CA ARG A 144 -11.58 10.22 -14.18
C ARG A 144 -10.48 11.17 -13.75
N PHE A 145 -10.06 11.13 -12.49
CA PHE A 145 -8.87 11.89 -12.10
C PHE A 145 -7.67 11.44 -12.93
N PRO A 146 -6.98 12.37 -13.60
CA PRO A 146 -5.76 12.01 -14.27
C PRO A 146 -4.70 11.62 -13.25
N HIS A 147 -4.46 10.32 -13.09
CA HIS A 147 -3.45 9.80 -12.19
C HIS A 147 -2.04 10.19 -12.64
N ASN A 148 -1.86 10.40 -13.93
CA ASN A 148 -0.60 10.75 -14.57
C ASN A 148 -0.84 11.59 -15.82
N ALA A 149 0.24 12.15 -16.38
CA ALA A 149 0.16 13.00 -17.59
C ALA A 149 -0.35 12.25 -18.84
N ALA A 150 -0.25 10.91 -18.86
CA ALA A 150 -0.83 10.09 -19.93
C ALA A 150 -2.35 9.92 -19.81
N ARG A 151 -2.95 10.36 -18.68
CA ARG A 151 -4.40 10.23 -18.39
C ARG A 151 -4.88 8.78 -18.38
N VAL A 152 -4.04 7.85 -17.93
CA VAL A 152 -4.39 6.44 -17.78
C VAL A 152 -4.48 6.07 -16.31
N ASN A 153 -5.35 5.13 -15.96
CA ASN A 153 -5.36 4.53 -14.64
C ASN A 153 -4.17 3.57 -14.52
N ALA A 154 -3.18 3.92 -13.70
CA ALA A 154 -1.97 3.11 -13.52
C ALA A 154 -2.31 1.69 -13.05
N ASN A 155 -3.40 1.50 -12.27
CA ASN A 155 -3.89 0.17 -11.88
C ASN A 155 -4.67 -0.57 -13.00
N ARG A 156 -4.58 -0.11 -14.25
CA ARG A 156 -5.12 -0.76 -15.45
C ARG A 156 -4.13 -0.70 -16.62
N ASP A 157 -2.83 -0.54 -16.30
CA ASP A 157 -1.80 -0.21 -17.29
C ASP A 157 -0.63 -1.21 -17.30
N PHE A 158 -0.64 -2.23 -16.43
CA PHE A 158 0.50 -3.15 -16.30
C PHE A 158 0.80 -3.96 -17.57
N ASN A 159 -0.22 -4.27 -18.37
CA ASN A 159 -0.03 -4.91 -19.68
C ASN A 159 0.23 -3.87 -20.78
N ASP A 160 -0.48 -2.73 -20.74
CA ASP A 160 -0.44 -1.72 -21.82
C ASP A 160 0.80 -0.84 -21.74
N ARG A 161 1.28 -0.52 -20.53
CA ARG A 161 2.52 0.25 -20.25
C ARG A 161 2.53 1.63 -20.93
N LYS A 162 1.38 2.31 -20.90
CA LYS A 162 1.22 3.65 -21.51
C LYS A 162 1.79 4.75 -20.62
N ALA A 163 1.74 4.56 -19.29
CA ALA A 163 2.32 5.48 -18.34
C ALA A 163 3.76 5.09 -18.02
N GLN A 164 4.66 6.07 -18.02
CA GLN A 164 6.06 5.84 -17.68
C GLN A 164 6.22 5.37 -16.23
N GLU A 165 5.34 5.80 -15.34
CA GLU A 165 5.29 5.37 -13.94
C GLU A 165 5.13 3.85 -13.83
N THR A 166 4.21 3.27 -14.62
CA THR A 166 4.01 1.81 -14.67
C THR A 166 5.26 1.09 -15.18
N VAL A 167 5.89 1.63 -16.23
CA VAL A 167 7.13 1.07 -16.78
C VAL A 167 8.25 1.11 -15.75
N ASN A 168 8.39 2.22 -15.02
CA ASN A 168 9.41 2.38 -13.99
C ASN A 168 9.22 1.38 -12.85
N VAL A 169 7.99 1.20 -12.37
CA VAL A 169 7.64 0.22 -11.34
C VAL A 169 7.96 -1.20 -11.81
N ILE A 170 7.54 -1.58 -13.02
CA ILE A 170 7.82 -2.91 -13.59
C ILE A 170 9.32 -3.16 -13.68
N ASN A 171 10.10 -2.19 -14.16
CA ASN A 171 11.55 -2.32 -14.27
C ASN A 171 12.21 -2.47 -12.89
N PHE A 172 11.76 -1.70 -11.91
CA PHE A 172 12.26 -1.80 -10.54
C PHE A 172 11.96 -3.18 -9.94
N ILE A 173 10.74 -3.68 -10.05
CA ILE A 173 10.38 -5.02 -9.57
C ILE A 173 11.19 -6.09 -10.29
N LYS A 174 11.39 -5.96 -11.60
CA LYS A 174 12.15 -6.93 -12.42
C LYS A 174 13.57 -7.14 -11.90
N GLU A 175 14.23 -6.10 -11.38
CA GLU A 175 15.58 -6.20 -10.83
C GLU A 175 15.67 -7.11 -9.59
N TYR A 176 14.57 -7.19 -8.84
CA TYR A 176 14.45 -7.95 -7.59
C TYR A 176 13.49 -9.13 -7.69
N ALA A 177 12.98 -9.42 -8.90
CA ALA A 177 11.91 -10.40 -9.07
C ALA A 177 12.25 -11.77 -8.49
N ASP A 178 13.54 -12.12 -8.49
CA ASP A 178 14.02 -13.38 -7.92
C ASP A 178 14.04 -13.41 -6.40
N ASP A 179 14.08 -12.27 -5.75
CA ASP A 179 14.15 -12.13 -4.28
C ASP A 179 12.78 -11.83 -3.66
N ILE A 180 11.90 -11.14 -4.38
CA ILE A 180 10.59 -10.75 -3.84
C ILE A 180 9.74 -11.99 -3.58
N CYS A 181 9.36 -12.20 -2.33
CA CYS A 181 8.49 -13.30 -1.93
C CYS A 181 7.01 -12.91 -1.95
N PHE A 182 6.67 -11.63 -1.81
CA PHE A 182 5.30 -11.15 -1.79
C PHE A 182 5.23 -9.64 -2.10
N ALA A 183 4.06 -9.18 -2.57
CA ALA A 183 3.87 -7.78 -2.92
C ALA A 183 2.56 -7.19 -2.37
N PHE A 184 2.61 -5.88 -2.08
CA PHE A 184 1.48 -5.10 -1.60
C PHE A 184 1.23 -3.91 -2.52
N ASP A 185 -0.01 -3.75 -2.95
CA ASP A 185 -0.52 -2.55 -3.60
C ASP A 185 -1.48 -1.85 -2.63
N CYS A 186 -0.96 -0.89 -1.87
CA CYS A 186 -1.68 -0.26 -0.77
C CYS A 186 -2.66 0.77 -1.31
N HIS A 187 -3.93 0.54 -1.08
CA HIS A 187 -5.04 1.38 -1.49
C HIS A 187 -5.88 1.86 -0.31
N SER A 188 -6.67 2.89 -0.56
CA SER A 188 -7.82 3.26 0.24
C SER A 188 -9.00 3.59 -0.68
N THR A 189 -10.20 3.58 -0.15
CA THR A 189 -11.39 3.85 -0.95
C THR A 189 -12.21 4.97 -0.34
N THR A 190 -12.68 5.87 -1.20
CA THR A 190 -13.64 6.92 -0.83
C THR A 190 -15.08 6.46 -0.99
N ASP A 191 -15.32 5.25 -1.46
CA ASP A 191 -16.66 4.71 -1.68
C ASP A 191 -17.22 4.16 -0.37
N VAL A 192 -18.14 4.90 0.23
CA VAL A 192 -18.86 4.52 1.46
C VAL A 192 -19.65 3.22 1.31
N VAL A 193 -19.92 2.77 0.09
CA VAL A 193 -20.69 1.55 -0.20
C VAL A 193 -19.83 0.29 -0.08
N LEU A 194 -18.52 0.40 -0.24
CA LEU A 194 -17.61 -0.75 -0.38
C LEU A 194 -16.98 -1.27 0.93
N GLY A 195 -17.51 -0.91 2.10
CA GLY A 195 -17.03 -1.48 3.37
C GLY A 195 -15.62 -1.04 3.81
N ALA A 196 -15.24 -1.35 5.06
CA ALA A 196 -14.02 -0.83 5.65
C ALA A 196 -12.73 -1.48 5.11
N TYR A 197 -12.81 -2.71 4.59
CA TYR A 197 -11.64 -3.45 4.12
C TYR A 197 -11.95 -4.31 2.91
N LEU A 198 -11.28 -4.05 1.81
CA LEU A 198 -11.23 -4.93 0.66
C LEU A 198 -9.84 -5.55 0.56
N LEU A 199 -9.79 -6.79 0.12
CA LEU A 199 -8.52 -7.49 -0.03
C LEU A 199 -8.49 -8.28 -1.34
N PRO A 200 -8.52 -7.62 -2.50
CA PRO A 200 -8.29 -8.32 -3.75
C PRO A 200 -6.91 -8.99 -3.76
N MET A 201 -6.87 -10.26 -4.17
CA MET A 201 -5.66 -11.09 -4.20
C MET A 201 -5.28 -11.42 -5.63
N SER A 202 -4.01 -11.79 -5.84
CA SER A 202 -3.53 -12.32 -7.12
C SER A 202 -4.30 -13.57 -7.52
N ASN A 203 -4.59 -13.71 -8.82
CA ASN A 203 -5.15 -14.94 -9.35
C ASN A 203 -4.19 -16.11 -9.13
N GLY A 204 -4.75 -17.24 -8.68
CA GLY A 204 -3.97 -18.45 -8.40
C GLY A 204 -3.08 -18.37 -7.16
N ILE A 205 -3.30 -17.38 -6.27
CA ILE A 205 -2.68 -17.40 -4.94
C ILE A 205 -3.05 -18.71 -4.23
N PRO A 206 -2.10 -19.43 -3.62
CA PRO A 206 -2.41 -20.67 -2.91
C PRO A 206 -3.45 -20.46 -1.82
N ASP A 207 -4.45 -21.35 -1.71
CA ASP A 207 -5.55 -21.24 -0.74
C ASP A 207 -5.06 -21.05 0.69
N GLU A 208 -4.00 -21.74 1.08
CA GLU A 208 -3.43 -21.60 2.42
C GLU A 208 -2.98 -20.17 2.72
N ILE A 209 -2.38 -19.50 1.75
CA ILE A 209 -1.98 -18.09 1.86
C ILE A 209 -3.21 -17.18 1.84
N GLY A 210 -4.09 -17.37 0.87
CA GLY A 210 -5.31 -16.59 0.72
C GLY A 210 -6.18 -16.63 1.97
N ASN A 211 -6.36 -17.82 2.56
CA ASN A 211 -7.15 -18.01 3.77
C ASN A 211 -6.53 -17.32 5.01
N LYS A 212 -5.20 -17.24 5.11
CA LYS A 212 -4.55 -16.50 6.20
C LYS A 212 -4.84 -15.01 6.10
N HIS A 213 -4.73 -14.42 4.91
CA HIS A 213 -5.05 -13.01 4.71
C HIS A 213 -6.55 -12.72 4.92
N LYS A 214 -7.45 -13.61 4.48
CA LYS A 214 -8.88 -13.50 4.75
C LYS A 214 -9.18 -13.52 6.25
N ALA A 215 -8.54 -14.41 7.01
CA ALA A 215 -8.72 -14.49 8.45
C ALA A 215 -8.30 -13.20 9.17
N ILE A 216 -7.19 -12.58 8.75
CA ILE A 216 -6.76 -11.27 9.26
C ILE A 216 -7.81 -10.21 8.97
N ASN A 217 -8.30 -10.16 7.74
CA ASN A 217 -9.31 -9.18 7.33
C ASN A 217 -10.61 -9.34 8.14
N THR A 218 -11.05 -10.58 8.34
CA THR A 218 -12.22 -10.90 9.17
C THR A 218 -12.03 -10.44 10.62
N ALA A 219 -10.87 -10.72 11.21
CA ALA A 219 -10.60 -10.36 12.60
C ALA A 219 -10.48 -8.83 12.79
N LEU A 220 -9.90 -8.11 11.81
CA LEU A 220 -9.89 -6.64 11.81
C LEU A 220 -11.30 -6.08 11.70
N TYR A 221 -12.15 -6.70 10.90
CA TYR A 221 -13.55 -6.35 10.80
C TYR A 221 -14.32 -6.54 12.10
N GLU A 222 -14.16 -7.68 12.75
CA GLU A 222 -14.80 -7.96 14.03
C GLU A 222 -14.38 -6.96 15.11
N LYS A 223 -13.14 -6.50 15.04
CA LYS A 223 -12.59 -5.46 15.95
C LYS A 223 -13.18 -4.07 15.68
N HIS A 224 -13.38 -3.72 14.41
CA HIS A 224 -13.84 -2.40 13.98
C HIS A 224 -15.14 -2.50 13.17
N PRO A 225 -16.24 -3.02 13.75
CA PRO A 225 -17.47 -3.22 13.00
C PRO A 225 -18.09 -1.86 12.63
N THR A 226 -18.32 -1.65 11.34
CA THR A 226 -19.08 -0.51 10.84
C THR A 226 -20.40 -1.00 10.24
N ASP A 227 -21.47 -0.17 10.27
CA ASP A 227 -22.77 -0.57 9.70
C ASP A 227 -22.69 -0.76 8.18
N VAL A 228 -21.80 -0.04 7.51
CA VAL A 228 -21.50 -0.19 6.07
C VAL A 228 -20.89 -1.56 5.79
N TYR A 229 -20.09 -2.07 6.68
CA TYR A 229 -19.37 -3.32 6.55
C TYR A 229 -20.27 -4.57 6.71
N LYS A 230 -21.28 -4.51 7.57
CA LYS A 230 -22.25 -5.60 7.74
C LYS A 230 -23.01 -5.91 6.46
N ALA A 231 -23.31 -4.88 5.66
CA ALA A 231 -23.98 -5.04 4.37
C ALA A 231 -23.11 -5.78 3.35
N PHE A 232 -21.77 -5.63 3.47
CA PHE A 232 -20.83 -6.14 2.49
C PHE A 232 -20.32 -7.57 2.78
N MET A 233 -20.02 -7.88 4.05
CA MET A 233 -19.56 -9.23 4.44
C MET A 233 -20.70 -10.25 4.54
N GLY A 234 -21.95 -9.79 4.63
CA GLY A 234 -23.13 -10.69 4.55
C GLY A 234 -23.34 -11.30 3.15
N GLU A 235 -22.75 -10.70 2.13
CA GLU A 235 -22.80 -11.16 0.75
C GLU A 235 -21.41 -11.63 0.26
N GLU A 236 -20.80 -12.58 0.96
CA GLU A 236 -19.57 -13.27 0.54
C GLU A 236 -19.70 -13.98 -0.83
N LYS A 237 -20.87 -13.82 -1.44
CA LYS A 237 -21.22 -14.31 -2.75
C LYS A 237 -20.85 -13.27 -3.80
N ASP A 238 -19.77 -13.61 -4.51
CA ASP A 238 -19.60 -13.13 -5.88
C ASP A 238 -19.30 -11.64 -6.04
N TYR A 239 -18.36 -11.10 -5.26
CA TYR A 239 -17.60 -10.02 -5.85
C TYR A 239 -16.86 -10.66 -7.04
N PRO A 240 -17.34 -10.43 -8.28
CA PRO A 240 -16.56 -10.87 -9.40
C PRO A 240 -15.27 -10.08 -9.31
N VAL A 241 -14.20 -10.74 -8.83
CA VAL A 241 -12.85 -10.19 -8.98
C VAL A 241 -12.71 -10.03 -10.48
N PRO A 242 -12.83 -8.81 -11.04
CA PRO A 242 -12.77 -8.64 -12.49
C PRO A 242 -11.46 -9.25 -12.93
N ASN A 243 -11.41 -9.76 -14.16
CA ASN A 243 -10.19 -10.32 -14.71
C ASN A 243 -9.07 -9.27 -14.63
N LEU A 244 -8.25 -9.36 -13.57
CA LEU A 244 -7.39 -8.29 -13.08
C LEU A 244 -5.98 -8.37 -13.67
N THR A 245 -5.82 -8.97 -14.85
CA THR A 245 -4.53 -9.16 -15.51
C THR A 245 -3.79 -7.84 -15.78
N ASN A 246 -4.53 -6.75 -15.96
CA ASN A 246 -3.94 -5.43 -16.23
C ASN A 246 -3.78 -4.55 -14.96
N THR A 247 -3.99 -5.12 -13.78
CA THR A 247 -3.72 -4.47 -12.49
C THR A 247 -2.31 -4.77 -12.02
N PHE A 248 -1.85 -4.03 -11.00
CA PHE A 248 -0.56 -4.31 -10.37
C PHE A 248 -0.42 -5.78 -10.00
N LYS A 249 -1.25 -6.30 -9.12
CA LYS A 249 -1.13 -7.68 -8.61
C LYS A 249 -1.27 -8.75 -9.70
N GLY A 250 -2.16 -8.54 -10.67
CA GLY A 250 -2.30 -9.44 -11.80
C GLY A 250 -1.07 -9.41 -12.70
N GLY A 251 -0.63 -8.20 -13.06
CA GLY A 251 0.53 -7.99 -13.92
C GLY A 251 1.83 -8.55 -13.35
N ILE A 252 2.12 -8.32 -12.06
CA ILE A 252 3.34 -8.85 -11.43
C ILE A 252 3.29 -10.38 -11.27
N THR A 253 2.09 -10.95 -11.02
CA THR A 253 1.93 -12.40 -10.96
C THR A 253 2.15 -13.04 -12.33
N ASP A 254 1.59 -12.45 -13.38
CA ASP A 254 1.74 -12.96 -14.74
C ASP A 254 3.17 -12.79 -15.29
N MET A 255 3.82 -11.64 -14.99
CA MET A 255 5.18 -11.38 -15.49
C MET A 255 6.29 -12.07 -14.71
N PHE A 256 6.13 -12.19 -13.39
CA PHE A 256 7.22 -12.58 -12.49
C PHE A 256 6.87 -13.74 -11.56
N GLY A 257 5.62 -14.21 -11.56
CA GLY A 257 5.16 -15.24 -10.63
C GLY A 257 5.04 -14.76 -9.17
N ILE A 258 5.09 -13.44 -8.92
CA ILE A 258 5.02 -12.86 -7.59
C ILE A 258 3.54 -12.72 -7.20
N TYR A 259 3.13 -13.35 -6.10
CA TYR A 259 1.80 -13.13 -5.55
C TYR A 259 1.73 -11.83 -4.76
N GLY A 260 0.55 -11.22 -4.75
CA GLY A 260 0.32 -9.99 -4.02
C GLY A 260 -1.13 -9.82 -3.60
N ILE A 261 -1.34 -8.83 -2.76
CA ILE A 261 -2.64 -8.38 -2.30
C ILE A 261 -2.77 -6.88 -2.49
N THR A 262 -4.02 -6.42 -2.58
CA THR A 262 -4.37 -5.01 -2.55
C THR A 262 -5.15 -4.75 -1.26
N PRO A 263 -4.48 -4.38 -0.15
CA PRO A 263 -5.19 -3.98 1.06
C PRO A 263 -5.85 -2.63 0.82
N GLU A 264 -7.16 -2.58 0.97
CA GLU A 264 -7.96 -1.36 0.86
C GLU A 264 -8.75 -1.13 2.14
N HIS A 265 -8.78 0.12 2.60
CA HIS A 265 -9.60 0.55 3.74
C HIS A 265 -10.42 1.78 3.35
N ASN A 266 -11.46 2.08 4.13
CA ASN A 266 -12.31 3.23 3.86
C ASN A 266 -11.73 4.52 4.47
N ASP A 267 -11.58 5.57 3.67
CA ASP A 267 -11.02 6.88 4.06
C ASP A 267 -11.94 7.74 4.92
N TYR A 268 -13.23 7.41 5.05
CA TYR A 268 -14.23 8.27 5.68
C TYR A 268 -14.68 7.82 7.07
N ILE A 269 -13.93 6.96 7.75
CA ILE A 269 -14.30 6.53 9.08
C ILE A 269 -13.83 7.55 10.13
N TYR A 270 -14.77 8.29 10.67
CA TYR A 270 -14.52 9.22 11.77
C TYR A 270 -15.11 8.70 13.07
N ASP A 271 -14.30 8.49 14.10
CA ASP A 271 -14.78 8.16 15.43
C ASP A 271 -15.08 9.44 16.23
N LYS A 272 -16.36 9.74 16.37
CA LYS A 272 -16.83 10.89 17.14
C LYS A 272 -16.48 10.80 18.63
N LYS A 273 -16.28 9.60 19.19
CA LYS A 273 -15.93 9.42 20.59
C LYS A 273 -14.47 9.76 20.87
N LEU A 274 -13.61 9.46 19.91
CA LEU A 274 -12.18 9.77 20.00
C LEU A 274 -11.82 11.14 19.46
N GLY A 275 -12.75 11.80 18.73
CA GLY A 275 -12.48 13.08 18.08
C GLY A 275 -11.41 13.00 16.99
N THR A 276 -11.09 11.79 16.51
CA THR A 276 -10.00 11.52 15.58
C THR A 276 -10.51 10.74 14.36
N SER A 277 -9.82 10.88 13.23
CA SER A 277 -10.01 9.98 12.10
C SER A 277 -9.41 8.61 12.43
N LEU A 278 -10.21 7.57 12.31
CA LEU A 278 -9.73 6.19 12.45
C LEU A 278 -8.97 5.72 11.22
N THR A 279 -9.02 6.44 10.12
CA THR A 279 -8.52 5.95 8.82
C THR A 279 -7.04 5.62 8.83
N MET A 280 -6.22 6.46 9.46
CA MET A 280 -4.79 6.20 9.60
C MET A 280 -4.52 4.97 10.48
N THR A 281 -5.21 4.84 11.61
CA THR A 281 -5.08 3.67 12.50
C THR A 281 -5.45 2.40 11.75
N LEU A 282 -6.55 2.42 10.99
CA LEU A 282 -7.01 1.29 10.20
C LEU A 282 -6.02 0.94 9.09
N SER A 283 -5.45 1.93 8.41
CA SER A 283 -4.43 1.71 7.39
C SER A 283 -3.19 1.03 7.99
N VAL A 284 -2.67 1.57 9.09
CA VAL A 284 -1.49 1.00 9.77
C VAL A 284 -1.77 -0.40 10.31
N GLU A 285 -2.92 -0.63 10.93
CA GLU A 285 -3.29 -1.97 11.43
C GLU A 285 -3.45 -2.98 10.29
N LEU A 286 -4.15 -2.60 9.22
CA LEU A 286 -4.35 -3.45 8.05
C LEU A 286 -3.01 -3.83 7.42
N LEU A 287 -2.20 -2.85 7.06
CA LEU A 287 -0.91 -3.08 6.42
C LEU A 287 0.06 -3.83 7.35
N GLY A 288 0.11 -3.44 8.63
CA GLY A 288 0.99 -4.05 9.64
C GLY A 288 0.67 -5.53 9.87
N ASN A 289 -0.60 -5.90 10.01
CA ASN A 289 -1.01 -7.28 10.22
C ASN A 289 -0.72 -8.15 9.00
N HIS A 290 -1.00 -7.67 7.80
CA HIS A 290 -0.68 -8.43 6.59
C HIS A 290 0.83 -8.55 6.36
N LEU A 291 1.60 -7.51 6.64
CA LEU A 291 3.06 -7.56 6.54
C LEU A 291 3.68 -8.50 7.59
N LEU A 292 3.18 -8.50 8.83
CA LEU A 292 3.59 -9.45 9.86
C LEU A 292 3.26 -10.88 9.46
N GLN A 293 2.10 -11.13 8.85
CA GLN A 293 1.77 -12.46 8.33
C GLN A 293 2.80 -12.95 7.31
N VAL A 294 3.26 -12.07 6.42
CA VAL A 294 4.30 -12.40 5.45
C VAL A 294 5.64 -12.59 6.15
N ALA A 295 6.00 -11.73 7.09
CA ALA A 295 7.28 -11.75 7.79
C ALA A 295 7.46 -13.01 8.65
N GLU A 296 6.46 -13.35 9.46
CA GLU A 296 6.51 -14.42 10.47
C GLU A 296 6.20 -15.81 9.90
N CYS A 297 5.58 -15.94 8.74
CA CYS A 297 5.12 -17.21 8.20
C CYS A 297 6.08 -17.81 7.17
N ASP A 298 6.51 -19.05 7.37
CA ASP A 298 7.45 -19.76 6.47
C ASP A 298 6.89 -20.06 5.08
N LEU A 299 5.57 -19.94 4.89
CA LEU A 299 4.95 -20.12 3.57
C LEU A 299 5.41 -19.11 2.52
N TYR A 300 5.89 -17.95 2.94
CA TYR A 300 6.38 -16.87 2.06
C TYR A 300 7.88 -16.98 1.78
N ASN A 301 8.39 -18.18 1.60
CA ASN A 301 9.75 -18.35 1.14
C ASN A 301 9.84 -18.11 -0.39
N SER A 302 11.01 -17.73 -0.89
CA SER A 302 11.28 -17.46 -2.31
C SER A 302 10.86 -18.57 -3.29
N LYS A 303 10.45 -19.73 -2.79
CA LYS A 303 9.97 -20.90 -3.55
C LYS A 303 8.47 -20.90 -3.87
N LEU A 304 7.70 -19.92 -3.36
CA LEU A 304 6.26 -19.80 -3.65
C LEU A 304 5.99 -19.12 -5.00
N ARG A 305 6.84 -19.33 -5.98
CA ARG A 305 6.64 -18.86 -7.34
C ARG A 305 5.70 -19.78 -8.09
N ARG A 306 4.85 -19.20 -8.90
CA ARG A 306 4.10 -19.94 -9.91
C ARG A 306 5.10 -20.74 -10.75
N GLN A 307 5.07 -22.06 -10.61
CA GLN A 307 5.83 -22.97 -11.47
C GLN A 307 5.27 -22.97 -12.87
#